data_913739e384d1c0edd7b0005d6fbaf649
#
_entry.id   913739e384d1c0edd7b0005d6fbaf649
#
_cell.length_a   1.000
_cell.length_b   1.000
_cell.length_c   1.000
_cell.angle_alpha   90.00
_cell.angle_beta   90.00
_cell.angle_gamma   90.00
#
_symmetry.space_group_name_H-M   'P 1'
#
loop_
_entity.id
_entity.type
_entity.pdbx_description
1 polymer ?
#
loop_
_entity_poly.entity_id
_entity_poly.type
_entity_poly.pdbx_seq_one_letter_code
_entity_poly.pdbx_strand_id
1 'polypeptide(L)'
;MKQFQKKMAALILGGLMALGATAAAHPIRTPEGNMPMVHWAVVESTPGDMAKMGEVAARTVGPTAAGEAGTYALYGGIDAENPDVLRLIEIYESYEAYRIHASSEGFQAYRAERFPILKSLKILEANGIALEQKAEGVGTVVLMHRYEVRPERLAEYQKLAAAEAVRAVRDDAGVMGMFVTAEHDAPNIIHTMEIYRDEAAYQSYVESEAYGEYLRGLSSMFTAAREITNRPAHIVLSTKGLQK
;
A
#
# COMPACT_ATOMS: atom_id res chain seq x y z
N MET A 1 -21.05 67.02 -13.55
CA MET A 1 -20.19 65.85 -13.81
C MET A 1 -20.44 64.82 -12.72
N LYS A 2 -20.97 63.67 -13.08
CA LYS A 2 -21.66 62.72 -12.20
C LYS A 2 -20.69 61.76 -11.56
N GLN A 3 -20.62 61.75 -10.23
CA GLN A 3 -19.97 60.73 -9.43
C GLN A 3 -20.77 59.43 -9.50
N PHE A 4 -20.10 58.40 -9.93
CA PHE A 4 -20.63 57.01 -9.84
C PHE A 4 -20.12 56.39 -8.55
N GLN A 5 -20.95 56.33 -7.55
CA GLN A 5 -20.73 55.49 -6.37
C GLN A 5 -20.99 54.06 -6.73
N LYS A 6 -19.92 53.25 -6.83
CA LYS A 6 -20.05 51.80 -6.87
C LYS A 6 -20.12 51.26 -5.43
N LYS A 7 -21.30 50.78 -5.08
CA LYS A 7 -21.49 49.95 -3.87
C LYS A 7 -20.79 48.63 -4.08
N MET A 8 -19.71 48.40 -3.36
CA MET A 8 -19.17 47.06 -3.19
C MET A 8 -20.01 46.31 -2.16
N ALA A 9 -20.82 45.37 -2.64
CA ALA A 9 -21.40 44.35 -1.78
C ALA A 9 -20.31 43.36 -1.43
N ALA A 10 -19.89 43.28 -0.18
CA ALA A 10 -19.03 42.24 0.34
C ALA A 10 -19.85 40.98 0.41
N LEU A 11 -19.64 40.05 -0.54
CA LEU A 11 -20.09 38.68 -0.41
C LEU A 11 -19.14 38.00 0.59
N ILE A 12 -19.61 37.80 1.81
CA ILE A 12 -18.98 36.87 2.75
C ILE A 12 -19.34 35.48 2.22
N LEU A 13 -18.44 34.89 1.41
CA LEU A 13 -18.46 33.46 1.15
C LEU A 13 -18.01 32.81 2.44
N GLY A 14 -18.97 32.39 3.25
CA GLY A 14 -18.75 31.45 4.31
C GLY A 14 -18.29 30.13 3.68
N GLY A 15 -16.97 29.93 3.60
CA GLY A 15 -16.42 28.62 3.31
C GLY A 15 -16.83 27.68 4.42
N LEU A 16 -17.86 26.87 4.17
CA LEU A 16 -18.07 25.66 4.93
C LEU A 16 -16.82 24.81 4.67
N MET A 17 -15.86 24.86 5.58
CA MET A 17 -14.90 23.78 5.70
C MET A 17 -15.74 22.57 6.08
N ALA A 18 -16.03 21.73 5.09
CA ALA A 18 -16.42 20.37 5.37
C ALA A 18 -15.25 19.77 6.15
N LEU A 19 -15.37 19.68 7.46
CA LEU A 19 -14.59 18.79 8.29
C LEU A 19 -14.91 17.41 7.75
N GLY A 20 -14.15 16.98 6.72
CA GLY A 20 -14.18 15.62 6.24
C GLY A 20 -13.87 14.75 7.44
N ALA A 21 -14.84 13.95 7.87
CA ALA A 21 -14.60 12.93 8.86
C ALA A 21 -13.40 12.12 8.37
N THR A 22 -12.29 12.16 9.10
CA THR A 22 -11.13 11.32 8.77
C THR A 22 -11.58 9.89 8.96
N ALA A 23 -11.50 9.08 7.89
CA ALA A 23 -11.83 7.67 8.00
C ALA A 23 -11.01 7.07 9.14
N ALA A 24 -11.66 6.30 10.00
CA ALA A 24 -11.00 5.68 11.15
C ALA A 24 -9.87 4.76 10.70
N ALA A 25 -8.81 4.70 11.47
CA ALA A 25 -7.77 3.70 11.29
C ALA A 25 -8.36 2.30 11.52
N HIS A 26 -8.01 1.36 10.66
CA HIS A 26 -8.49 -0.02 10.70
C HIS A 26 -7.30 -0.97 10.50
N PRO A 27 -6.66 -1.41 11.59
CA PRO A 27 -5.57 -2.37 11.48
C PRO A 27 -6.06 -3.70 10.91
N ILE A 28 -5.29 -4.28 9.99
CA ILE A 28 -5.61 -5.60 9.45
C ILE A 28 -5.15 -6.66 10.45
N ARG A 29 -6.11 -7.37 11.03
CA ARG A 29 -5.89 -8.46 12.00
C ARG A 29 -6.83 -9.61 11.69
N THR A 30 -6.45 -10.83 12.14
CA THR A 30 -7.37 -11.96 12.13
C THR A 30 -8.51 -11.74 13.14
N PRO A 31 -9.60 -12.52 13.08
CA PRO A 31 -10.69 -12.43 14.07
C PRO A 31 -10.22 -12.56 15.52
N GLU A 32 -9.14 -13.31 15.77
CA GLU A 32 -8.53 -13.49 17.09
C GLU A 32 -7.57 -12.35 17.48
N GLY A 33 -7.37 -11.35 16.60
CA GLY A 33 -6.49 -10.21 16.82
C GLY A 33 -5.02 -10.45 16.48
N ASN A 34 -4.68 -11.58 15.83
CA ASN A 34 -3.31 -11.91 15.43
C ASN A 34 -2.92 -11.18 14.13
N MET A 35 -1.61 -11.14 13.86
CA MET A 35 -1.11 -10.76 12.54
C MET A 35 -1.51 -11.82 11.52
N PRO A 36 -2.10 -11.41 10.38
CA PRO A 36 -2.44 -12.32 9.31
C PRO A 36 -1.19 -12.77 8.53
N MET A 37 -1.38 -13.73 7.64
CA MET A 37 -0.36 -14.18 6.71
C MET A 37 -0.09 -13.11 5.65
N VAL A 38 1.17 -12.86 5.33
CA VAL A 38 1.59 -11.88 4.33
C VAL A 38 2.53 -12.53 3.32
N HIS A 39 2.23 -12.29 2.04
CA HIS A 39 3.16 -12.52 0.94
C HIS A 39 3.53 -11.22 0.25
N TRP A 40 4.75 -11.18 -0.28
CA TRP A 40 5.14 -10.25 -1.32
C TRP A 40 5.32 -11.02 -2.62
N ALA A 41 4.68 -10.56 -3.68
CA ALA A 41 4.87 -11.11 -5.01
C ALA A 41 5.56 -10.09 -5.91
N VAL A 42 6.57 -10.54 -6.64
CA VAL A 42 7.22 -9.80 -7.72
C VAL A 42 6.94 -10.54 -9.00
N VAL A 43 6.15 -9.94 -9.86
CA VAL A 43 5.69 -10.51 -11.13
C VAL A 43 6.36 -9.73 -12.24
N GLU A 44 7.08 -10.41 -13.13
CA GLU A 44 7.66 -9.81 -14.32
C GLU A 44 6.96 -10.38 -15.56
N SER A 45 6.44 -9.51 -16.40
CA SER A 45 5.86 -9.88 -17.69
C SER A 45 6.92 -9.97 -18.77
N THR A 46 6.60 -10.61 -19.88
CA THR A 46 7.30 -10.38 -21.13
C THR A 46 7.21 -8.89 -21.53
N PRO A 47 8.23 -8.32 -22.20
CA PRO A 47 8.29 -6.88 -22.47
C PRO A 47 7.02 -6.34 -23.13
N GLY A 48 6.39 -5.35 -22.50
CA GLY A 48 5.18 -4.68 -22.97
C GLY A 48 3.85 -5.39 -22.68
N ASP A 49 3.86 -6.57 -22.04
CA ASP A 49 2.64 -7.35 -21.77
C ASP A 49 2.03 -7.07 -20.37
N MET A 50 2.58 -6.17 -19.58
CA MET A 50 2.08 -5.91 -18.23
C MET A 50 0.63 -5.40 -18.22
N ALA A 51 0.26 -4.53 -19.17
CA ALA A 51 -1.12 -4.06 -19.30
C ALA A 51 -2.09 -5.23 -19.54
N LYS A 52 -1.74 -6.16 -20.43
CA LYS A 52 -2.51 -7.36 -20.71
C LYS A 52 -2.61 -8.28 -19.48
N MET A 53 -1.52 -8.40 -18.71
CA MET A 53 -1.55 -9.15 -17.44
C MET A 53 -2.55 -8.54 -16.45
N GLY A 54 -2.61 -7.22 -16.37
CA GLY A 54 -3.60 -6.49 -15.56
C GLY A 54 -5.04 -6.72 -16.02
N GLU A 55 -5.31 -6.72 -17.32
CA GLU A 55 -6.62 -7.04 -17.89
C GLU A 55 -7.05 -8.47 -17.55
N VAL A 56 -6.12 -9.43 -17.65
CA VAL A 56 -6.39 -10.82 -17.24
C VAL A 56 -6.73 -10.88 -15.76
N ALA A 57 -5.94 -10.24 -14.91
CA ALA A 57 -6.20 -10.21 -13.46
C ALA A 57 -7.56 -9.59 -13.13
N ALA A 58 -7.91 -8.47 -13.76
CA ALA A 58 -9.16 -7.74 -13.50
C ALA A 58 -10.42 -8.57 -13.82
N ARG A 59 -10.38 -9.44 -14.82
CA ARG A 59 -11.54 -10.26 -15.22
C ARG A 59 -11.57 -11.65 -14.59
N THR A 60 -10.48 -12.11 -14.01
CA THR A 60 -10.37 -13.47 -13.44
C THR A 60 -10.20 -13.43 -11.93
N VAL A 61 -8.98 -13.22 -11.44
CA VAL A 61 -8.65 -13.30 -10.00
C VAL A 61 -9.19 -12.12 -9.20
N GLY A 62 -9.31 -10.94 -9.79
CA GLY A 62 -9.78 -9.74 -9.09
C GLY A 62 -11.17 -9.91 -8.45
N PRO A 63 -12.22 -10.26 -9.23
CA PRO A 63 -13.56 -10.50 -8.68
C PRO A 63 -13.59 -11.63 -7.66
N THR A 64 -12.80 -12.69 -7.86
CA THR A 64 -12.70 -13.82 -6.95
C THR A 64 -12.14 -13.36 -5.60
N ALA A 65 -10.98 -12.71 -5.61
CA ALA A 65 -10.34 -12.20 -4.40
C ALA A 65 -11.22 -11.19 -3.66
N ALA A 66 -11.94 -10.34 -4.38
CA ALA A 66 -12.88 -9.38 -3.78
C ALA A 66 -14.03 -10.07 -3.02
N GLY A 67 -14.47 -11.25 -3.47
CA GLY A 67 -15.52 -12.04 -2.85
C GLY A 67 -15.07 -12.92 -1.70
N GLU A 68 -13.79 -13.20 -1.55
CA GLU A 68 -13.25 -14.10 -0.54
C GLU A 68 -13.12 -13.40 0.83
N ALA A 69 -13.75 -13.97 1.87
CA ALA A 69 -13.69 -13.41 3.22
C ALA A 69 -12.28 -13.44 3.81
N GLY A 70 -11.54 -14.52 3.57
CA GLY A 70 -10.19 -14.73 4.09
C GLY A 70 -9.08 -14.04 3.27
N THR A 71 -9.38 -13.40 2.14
CA THR A 71 -8.47 -12.54 1.40
C THR A 71 -8.67 -11.11 1.88
N TYR A 72 -7.75 -10.58 2.70
CA TYR A 72 -7.92 -9.28 3.35
C TYR A 72 -7.49 -8.10 2.49
N ALA A 73 -6.38 -8.24 1.76
CA ALA A 73 -5.89 -7.23 0.86
C ALA A 73 -4.99 -7.83 -0.22
N LEU A 74 -5.09 -7.25 -1.41
CA LEU A 74 -4.17 -7.46 -2.53
C LEU A 74 -3.90 -6.08 -3.11
N TYR A 75 -2.77 -5.48 -2.73
CA TYR A 75 -2.38 -4.16 -3.21
C TYR A 75 -1.10 -4.28 -4.04
N GLY A 76 -1.09 -3.63 -5.17
CA GLY A 76 0.07 -3.69 -6.05
C GLY A 76 0.31 -2.41 -6.81
N GLY A 77 1.52 -2.28 -7.32
CA GLY A 77 1.93 -1.19 -8.18
C GLY A 77 2.98 -1.64 -9.17
N ILE A 78 2.96 -1.04 -10.34
CA ILE A 78 3.98 -1.26 -11.37
C ILE A 78 5.22 -0.45 -10.98
N ASP A 79 6.39 -1.07 -11.08
CA ASP A 79 7.67 -0.43 -10.81
C ASP A 79 7.90 0.74 -11.78
N ALA A 80 8.20 1.94 -11.25
CA ALA A 80 8.35 3.13 -12.07
C ALA A 80 9.57 3.09 -13.00
N GLU A 81 10.60 2.33 -12.63
CA GLU A 81 11.83 2.16 -13.43
C GLU A 81 11.71 1.02 -14.42
N ASN A 82 10.81 0.05 -14.16
CA ASN A 82 10.60 -1.10 -15.02
C ASN A 82 9.10 -1.41 -15.17
N PRO A 83 8.44 -0.91 -16.23
CA PRO A 83 7.00 -1.07 -16.41
C PRO A 83 6.55 -2.53 -16.64
N ASP A 84 7.47 -3.45 -16.82
CA ASP A 84 7.18 -4.88 -16.94
C ASP A 84 7.24 -5.62 -15.59
N VAL A 85 7.46 -4.88 -14.48
CA VAL A 85 7.50 -5.43 -13.12
C VAL A 85 6.35 -4.90 -12.28
N LEU A 86 5.54 -5.81 -11.77
CA LEU A 86 4.50 -5.57 -10.78
C LEU A 86 4.95 -6.10 -9.42
N ARG A 87 4.76 -5.31 -8.38
CA ARG A 87 4.97 -5.71 -6.99
C ARG A 87 3.65 -5.67 -6.24
N LEU A 88 3.41 -6.72 -5.47
CA LEU A 88 2.16 -6.90 -4.72
C LEU A 88 2.48 -7.21 -3.26
N ILE A 89 1.68 -6.66 -2.36
CA ILE A 89 1.47 -7.22 -1.03
C ILE A 89 0.14 -7.97 -1.02
N GLU A 90 0.17 -9.18 -0.52
CA GLU A 90 -0.99 -10.06 -0.40
C GLU A 90 -1.18 -10.39 1.07
N ILE A 91 -2.38 -10.15 1.60
CA ILE A 91 -2.69 -10.35 3.02
C ILE A 91 -3.88 -11.29 3.12
N TYR A 92 -3.66 -12.44 3.74
CA TYR A 92 -4.65 -13.49 3.93
C TYR A 92 -4.84 -13.76 5.42
N GLU A 93 -6.05 -14.11 5.81
CA GLU A 93 -6.36 -14.50 7.20
C GLU A 93 -5.42 -15.59 7.72
N SER A 94 -5.16 -16.59 6.88
CA SER A 94 -4.36 -17.77 7.23
C SER A 94 -3.81 -18.45 5.98
N TYR A 95 -2.93 -19.43 6.18
CA TYR A 95 -2.47 -20.30 5.10
C TYR A 95 -3.62 -21.05 4.40
N GLU A 96 -4.67 -21.43 5.15
CA GLU A 96 -5.84 -22.07 4.54
C GLU A 96 -6.62 -21.10 3.66
N ALA A 97 -6.79 -19.82 4.08
CA ALA A 97 -7.38 -18.79 3.24
C ALA A 97 -6.59 -18.56 1.94
N TYR A 98 -5.26 -18.54 2.03
CA TYR A 98 -4.39 -18.50 0.84
C TYR A 98 -4.60 -19.73 -0.07
N ARG A 99 -4.71 -20.93 0.50
CA ARG A 99 -4.97 -22.16 -0.28
C ARG A 99 -6.32 -22.11 -1.00
N ILE A 100 -7.36 -21.61 -0.34
CA ILE A 100 -8.69 -21.40 -0.93
C ILE A 100 -8.55 -20.44 -2.13
N HIS A 101 -7.90 -19.29 -1.93
CA HIS A 101 -7.63 -18.33 -3.00
C HIS A 101 -6.87 -18.98 -4.18
N ALA A 102 -5.74 -19.63 -3.88
CA ALA A 102 -4.88 -20.24 -4.90
C ALA A 102 -5.52 -21.41 -5.66
N SER A 103 -6.51 -22.07 -5.07
CA SER A 103 -7.28 -23.15 -5.71
C SER A 103 -8.57 -22.71 -6.36
N SER A 104 -8.95 -21.43 -6.21
CA SER A 104 -10.17 -20.88 -6.77
C SER A 104 -10.17 -20.90 -8.31
N GLU A 105 -11.35 -21.01 -8.90
CA GLU A 105 -11.51 -21.03 -10.35
C GLU A 105 -10.93 -19.76 -10.99
N GLY A 106 -11.16 -18.59 -10.40
CA GLY A 106 -10.64 -17.32 -10.89
C GLY A 106 -9.11 -17.25 -10.86
N PHE A 107 -8.48 -17.74 -9.79
CA PHE A 107 -7.02 -17.80 -9.72
C PHE A 107 -6.43 -18.80 -10.72
N GLN A 108 -7.05 -19.97 -10.91
CA GLN A 108 -6.60 -20.96 -11.89
C GLN A 108 -6.74 -20.41 -13.32
N ALA A 109 -7.82 -19.70 -13.63
CA ALA A 109 -7.98 -19.02 -14.90
C ALA A 109 -6.90 -17.95 -15.10
N TYR A 110 -6.63 -17.13 -14.08
CA TYR A 110 -5.53 -16.16 -14.09
C TYR A 110 -4.18 -16.82 -14.40
N ARG A 111 -3.87 -17.92 -13.70
CA ARG A 111 -2.61 -18.64 -13.93
C ARG A 111 -2.47 -19.15 -15.37
N ALA A 112 -3.54 -19.72 -15.90
CA ALA A 112 -3.53 -20.28 -17.27
C ALA A 112 -3.33 -19.18 -18.32
N GLU A 113 -4.06 -18.08 -18.18
CA GLU A 113 -4.04 -17.00 -19.16
C GLU A 113 -2.79 -16.11 -19.10
N ARG A 114 -2.22 -15.90 -17.91
CA ARG A 114 -0.96 -15.15 -17.76
C ARG A 114 0.27 -15.96 -18.17
N PHE A 115 0.19 -17.30 -18.19
CA PHE A 115 1.35 -18.17 -18.42
C PHE A 115 2.17 -17.79 -19.64
N PRO A 116 1.59 -17.51 -20.84
CA PRO A 116 2.37 -17.16 -22.04
C PRO A 116 3.02 -15.77 -21.99
N ILE A 117 2.63 -14.92 -21.05
CA ILE A 117 3.15 -13.55 -20.89
C ILE A 117 3.89 -13.36 -19.56
N LEU A 118 4.02 -14.41 -18.77
CA LEU A 118 4.77 -14.39 -17.51
C LEU A 118 6.25 -14.72 -17.78
N LYS A 119 7.14 -13.79 -17.48
CA LYS A 119 8.59 -14.00 -17.56
C LYS A 119 9.15 -14.58 -16.27
N SER A 120 8.77 -14.01 -15.14
CA SER A 120 9.19 -14.51 -13.81
C SER A 120 8.16 -14.21 -12.73
N LEU A 121 8.19 -15.02 -11.68
CA LEU A 121 7.40 -14.83 -10.47
C LEU A 121 8.26 -15.20 -9.26
N LYS A 122 8.36 -14.27 -8.31
CA LYS A 122 8.98 -14.50 -7.00
C LYS A 122 7.95 -14.24 -5.93
N ILE A 123 7.75 -15.20 -5.03
CA ILE A 123 6.95 -15.05 -3.81
C ILE A 123 7.90 -15.03 -2.62
N LEU A 124 7.68 -14.08 -1.72
CA LEU A 124 8.38 -13.95 -0.45
C LEU A 124 7.35 -14.04 0.66
N GLU A 125 7.56 -14.98 1.59
CA GLU A 125 6.79 -15.02 2.83
C GLU A 125 7.30 -13.93 3.77
N ALA A 126 6.39 -13.24 4.45
CA ALA A 126 6.73 -12.17 5.35
C ALA A 126 5.88 -12.19 6.62
N ASN A 127 6.46 -11.71 7.71
CA ASN A 127 5.78 -11.51 8.98
C ASN A 127 5.38 -10.02 9.10
N GLY A 128 4.11 -9.76 9.43
CA GLY A 128 3.63 -8.40 9.67
C GLY A 128 4.27 -7.79 10.91
N ILE A 129 4.76 -6.56 10.79
CA ILE A 129 5.20 -5.70 11.90
C ILE A 129 4.08 -4.70 12.22
N ALA A 130 3.58 -4.03 11.19
CA ALA A 130 2.39 -3.19 11.24
C ALA A 130 1.64 -3.30 9.91
N LEU A 131 0.34 -3.46 9.98
CA LEU A 131 -0.55 -3.56 8.82
C LEU A 131 -1.73 -2.62 9.08
N GLU A 132 -1.51 -1.34 8.84
CA GLU A 132 -2.44 -0.27 9.21
C GLU A 132 -3.04 0.36 7.96
N GLN A 133 -4.35 0.60 7.97
CA GLN A 133 -5.04 1.27 6.87
C GLN A 133 -6.26 2.07 7.37
N LYS A 134 -6.78 2.96 6.53
CA LYS A 134 -8.09 3.56 6.73
C LYS A 134 -9.19 2.52 6.48
N ALA A 135 -10.30 2.64 7.20
CA ALA A 135 -11.48 1.80 6.98
C ALA A 135 -12.12 2.06 5.61
N GLU A 136 -12.00 3.28 5.11
CA GLU A 136 -12.61 3.74 3.88
C GLU A 136 -11.65 4.67 3.11
N GLY A 137 -11.91 4.82 1.83
CA GLY A 137 -11.18 5.74 0.96
C GLY A 137 -10.36 5.01 -0.09
N VAL A 138 -9.69 5.80 -0.91
CA VAL A 138 -8.87 5.33 -2.03
C VAL A 138 -7.57 6.11 -2.06
N GLY A 139 -6.47 5.43 -2.33
CA GLY A 139 -5.16 6.03 -2.55
C GLY A 139 -4.72 5.88 -4.01
N THR A 140 -4.02 6.88 -4.50
CA THR A 140 -3.50 6.92 -5.88
C THR A 140 -1.98 7.02 -5.95
N VAL A 141 -1.33 7.22 -4.81
CA VAL A 141 0.14 7.25 -4.71
C VAL A 141 0.60 6.11 -3.84
N VAL A 142 1.46 5.27 -4.38
CA VAL A 142 2.02 4.10 -3.69
C VAL A 142 3.54 4.18 -3.72
N LEU A 143 4.15 4.04 -2.55
CA LEU A 143 5.57 3.87 -2.42
C LEU A 143 5.87 2.51 -1.80
N MET A 144 6.93 1.91 -2.25
CA MET A 144 7.47 0.69 -1.65
C MET A 144 8.95 0.89 -1.35
N HIS A 145 9.38 0.37 -0.20
CA HIS A 145 10.77 0.39 0.18
C HIS A 145 11.23 -1.01 0.55
N ARG A 146 12.50 -1.26 0.35
CA ARG A 146 13.21 -2.40 0.89
C ARG A 146 14.39 -1.89 1.70
N TYR A 147 14.43 -2.28 2.97
CA TYR A 147 15.50 -1.92 3.90
C TYR A 147 16.25 -3.17 4.34
N GLU A 148 17.53 -3.02 4.56
CA GLU A 148 18.32 -4.00 5.31
C GLU A 148 18.73 -3.36 6.62
N VAL A 149 18.04 -3.75 7.68
CA VAL A 149 18.24 -3.24 9.04
C VAL A 149 19.41 -3.98 9.67
N ARG A 150 20.25 -3.24 10.43
CA ARG A 150 21.29 -3.85 11.24
C ARG A 150 20.68 -4.81 12.26
N PRO A 151 21.10 -6.07 12.35
CA PRO A 151 20.47 -7.06 13.23
C PRO A 151 20.36 -6.61 14.69
N GLU A 152 21.36 -5.92 15.20
CA GLU A 152 21.40 -5.37 16.56
C GLU A 152 20.40 -4.22 16.81
N ARG A 153 19.86 -3.62 15.73
CA ARG A 153 18.89 -2.52 15.78
C ARG A 153 17.46 -2.98 15.39
N LEU A 154 17.29 -4.25 15.05
CA LEU A 154 16.01 -4.75 14.50
C LEU A 154 14.82 -4.52 15.44
N ALA A 155 14.97 -4.85 16.72
CA ALA A 155 13.87 -4.67 17.69
C ALA A 155 13.48 -3.19 17.86
N GLU A 156 14.47 -2.30 17.84
CA GLU A 156 14.23 -0.86 17.93
C GLU A 156 13.54 -0.33 16.66
N TYR A 157 14.01 -0.77 15.48
CA TYR A 157 13.38 -0.44 14.21
C TYR A 157 11.90 -0.87 14.19
N GLN A 158 11.62 -2.14 14.53
CA GLN A 158 10.25 -2.67 14.52
C GLN A 158 9.33 -1.85 15.42
N LYS A 159 9.80 -1.45 16.61
CA LYS A 159 9.02 -0.61 17.53
C LYS A 159 8.74 0.78 16.93
N LEU A 160 9.74 1.43 16.36
CA LEU A 160 9.59 2.75 15.75
C LEU A 160 8.69 2.71 14.52
N ALA A 161 8.90 1.75 13.63
CA ALA A 161 8.12 1.61 12.41
C ALA A 161 6.65 1.27 12.68
N ALA A 162 6.39 0.40 13.67
CA ALA A 162 5.02 0.11 14.08
C ALA A 162 4.32 1.33 14.70
N ALA A 163 5.02 2.09 15.56
CA ALA A 163 4.47 3.29 16.16
C ALA A 163 4.15 4.36 15.10
N GLU A 164 5.03 4.53 14.13
CA GLU A 164 4.82 5.47 13.03
C GLU A 164 3.66 5.06 12.13
N ALA A 165 3.56 3.80 11.75
CA ALA A 165 2.45 3.31 10.91
C ALA A 165 1.09 3.57 11.58
N VAL A 166 0.99 3.26 12.87
CA VAL A 166 -0.24 3.52 13.66
C VAL A 166 -0.53 5.02 13.74
N ARG A 167 0.48 5.84 14.06
CA ARG A 167 0.32 7.29 14.18
C ARG A 167 -0.11 7.91 12.85
N ALA A 168 0.62 7.61 11.78
CA ALA A 168 0.40 8.21 10.47
C ALA A 168 -0.99 7.89 9.93
N VAL A 169 -1.41 6.62 9.96
CA VAL A 169 -2.74 6.23 9.50
C VAL A 169 -3.84 6.83 10.37
N ARG A 170 -3.64 6.95 11.69
CA ARG A 170 -4.63 7.54 12.60
C ARG A 170 -4.76 9.05 12.41
N ASP A 171 -3.64 9.77 12.41
CA ASP A 171 -3.60 11.22 12.59
C ASP A 171 -3.55 11.99 11.27
N ASP A 172 -3.04 11.39 10.19
CA ASP A 172 -2.94 12.02 8.89
C ASP A 172 -4.08 11.56 7.98
N ALA A 173 -4.93 12.49 7.57
CA ALA A 173 -6.08 12.22 6.72
C ALA A 173 -5.69 11.76 5.30
N GLY A 174 -4.47 12.05 4.88
CA GLY A 174 -3.96 11.71 3.55
C GLY A 174 -3.23 10.38 3.48
N VAL A 175 -2.85 9.81 4.64
CA VAL A 175 -2.21 8.48 4.72
C VAL A 175 -3.30 7.42 4.75
N MET A 176 -3.42 6.66 3.67
CA MET A 176 -4.47 5.66 3.49
C MET A 176 -4.06 4.30 4.06
N GLY A 177 -2.78 3.92 3.93
CA GLY A 177 -2.27 2.69 4.47
C GLY A 177 -0.76 2.70 4.64
N MET A 178 -0.28 2.01 5.67
CA MET A 178 1.13 1.74 5.94
C MET A 178 1.31 0.27 6.35
N PHE A 179 2.05 -0.45 5.55
CA PHE A 179 2.33 -1.86 5.74
C PHE A 179 3.83 -2.04 5.93
N VAL A 180 4.22 -2.57 7.06
CA VAL A 180 5.61 -2.86 7.42
C VAL A 180 5.73 -4.34 7.73
N THR A 181 6.63 -5.01 7.04
CA THR A 181 6.81 -6.46 7.14
C THR A 181 8.28 -6.83 7.14
N ALA A 182 8.62 -7.97 7.72
CA ALA A 182 9.94 -8.58 7.67
C ALA A 182 9.90 -9.87 6.87
N GLU A 183 10.92 -10.15 6.04
CA GLU A 183 11.02 -11.46 5.38
C GLU A 183 11.06 -12.59 6.43
N HIS A 184 10.35 -13.69 6.16
CA HIS A 184 10.28 -14.81 7.11
C HIS A 184 11.66 -15.40 7.39
N ASP A 185 12.42 -15.68 6.33
CA ASP A 185 13.75 -16.32 6.42
C ASP A 185 14.90 -15.35 6.68
N ALA A 186 14.65 -14.04 6.55
CA ALA A 186 15.63 -12.98 6.77
C ALA A 186 14.99 -11.78 7.50
N PRO A 187 14.72 -11.89 8.82
CA PRO A 187 13.92 -10.90 9.55
C PRO A 187 14.47 -9.47 9.58
N ASN A 188 15.74 -9.29 9.23
CA ASN A 188 16.36 -7.96 9.08
C ASN A 188 16.12 -7.34 7.69
N ILE A 189 15.56 -8.06 6.75
CA ILE A 189 15.10 -7.53 5.47
C ILE A 189 13.64 -7.11 5.61
N ILE A 190 13.42 -5.82 5.49
CA ILE A 190 12.12 -5.19 5.68
C ILE A 190 11.56 -4.76 4.32
N HIS A 191 10.28 -5.01 4.12
CA HIS A 191 9.52 -4.46 3.01
C HIS A 191 8.40 -3.58 3.56
N THR A 192 8.23 -2.41 2.98
CA THR A 192 7.12 -1.51 3.28
C THR A 192 6.31 -1.21 2.04
N MET A 193 5.03 -0.95 2.23
CA MET A 193 4.18 -0.29 1.25
C MET A 193 3.44 0.84 1.95
N GLU A 194 3.44 1.99 1.33
CA GLU A 194 2.75 3.19 1.78
C GLU A 194 1.76 3.61 0.72
N ILE A 195 0.52 3.87 1.12
CA ILE A 195 -0.55 4.31 0.22
C ILE A 195 -1.03 5.67 0.69
N TYR A 196 -0.96 6.65 -0.20
CA TYR A 196 -1.44 8.01 0.03
C TYR A 196 -2.63 8.31 -0.87
N ARG A 197 -3.55 9.14 -0.37
CA ARG A 197 -4.74 9.56 -1.11
C ARG A 197 -4.38 10.17 -2.47
N ASP A 198 -3.39 11.06 -2.48
CA ASP A 198 -2.91 11.80 -3.65
C ASP A 198 -1.49 12.34 -3.41
N GLU A 199 -0.90 12.96 -4.41
CA GLU A 199 0.44 13.54 -4.33
C GLU A 199 0.55 14.64 -3.27
N ALA A 200 -0.49 15.47 -3.11
CA ALA A 200 -0.49 16.52 -2.10
C ALA A 200 -0.46 15.94 -0.68
N ALA A 201 -1.18 14.85 -0.45
CA ALA A 201 -1.17 14.12 0.81
C ALA A 201 0.21 13.53 1.10
N TYR A 202 0.86 12.93 0.09
CA TYR A 202 2.24 12.45 0.23
C TYR A 202 3.20 13.58 0.60
N GLN A 203 3.17 14.70 -0.12
CA GLN A 203 4.05 15.83 0.16
C GLN A 203 3.81 16.38 1.57
N SER A 204 2.55 16.55 1.97
CA SER A 204 2.20 17.00 3.32
C SER A 204 2.76 16.08 4.40
N TYR A 205 2.70 14.76 4.18
CA TYR A 205 3.22 13.79 5.13
C TYR A 205 4.75 13.87 5.25
N VAL A 206 5.48 13.85 4.14
CA VAL A 206 6.95 13.84 4.16
C VAL A 206 7.57 15.15 4.63
N GLU A 207 6.84 16.27 4.55
CA GLU A 207 7.23 17.57 5.06
C GLU A 207 6.85 17.77 6.53
N SER A 208 6.10 16.83 7.13
CA SER A 208 5.65 16.96 8.52
C SER A 208 6.80 16.82 9.52
N GLU A 209 6.69 17.53 10.63
CA GLU A 209 7.65 17.42 11.75
C GLU A 209 7.72 15.99 12.29
N ALA A 210 6.57 15.33 12.41
CA ALA A 210 6.48 13.96 12.91
C ALA A 210 7.23 12.97 12.00
N TYR A 211 7.12 13.09 10.67
CA TYR A 211 7.91 12.27 9.76
C TYR A 211 9.41 12.57 9.88
N GLY A 212 9.78 13.84 10.04
CA GLY A 212 11.17 14.24 10.28
C GLY A 212 11.74 13.64 11.59
N GLU A 213 10.93 13.53 12.65
CA GLU A 213 11.31 12.86 13.90
C GLU A 213 11.49 11.36 13.70
N TYR A 214 10.57 10.73 12.99
CA TYR A 214 10.68 9.31 12.62
C TYR A 214 11.97 9.03 11.85
N LEU A 215 12.27 9.81 10.81
CA LEU A 215 13.51 9.64 10.04
C LEU A 215 14.79 9.82 10.89
N ARG A 216 14.79 10.78 11.84
CA ARG A 216 15.90 10.93 12.79
C ARG A 216 16.08 9.68 13.66
N GLY A 217 14.97 9.08 14.10
CA GLY A 217 14.98 7.83 14.85
C GLY A 217 15.56 6.67 14.06
N LEU A 218 15.34 6.63 12.75
CA LEU A 218 15.86 5.59 11.86
C LEU A 218 17.34 5.77 11.49
N SER A 219 17.93 6.93 11.79
CA SER A 219 19.32 7.22 11.43
C SER A 219 20.27 6.13 11.93
N SER A 220 21.18 5.68 11.10
CA SER A 220 22.15 4.60 11.38
C SER A 220 21.58 3.18 11.57
N MET A 221 20.29 2.94 11.39
CA MET A 221 19.71 1.60 11.53
C MET A 221 19.92 0.70 10.32
N PHE A 222 20.17 1.28 9.14
CA PHE A 222 20.27 0.51 7.90
C PHE A 222 21.70 0.17 7.50
N THR A 223 21.85 -1.01 6.89
CA THR A 223 23.05 -1.39 6.11
C THR A 223 22.83 -1.09 4.63
N ALA A 224 21.60 -1.31 4.14
CA ALA A 224 21.19 -0.96 2.79
C ALA A 224 19.71 -0.51 2.79
N ALA A 225 19.39 0.48 1.97
CA ALA A 225 18.02 0.92 1.73
C ALA A 225 17.83 1.08 0.23
N ARG A 226 16.67 0.65 -0.25
CA ARG A 226 16.24 0.84 -1.63
C ARG A 226 14.79 1.27 -1.64
N GLU A 227 14.54 2.42 -2.20
CA GLU A 227 13.20 2.83 -2.57
C GLU A 227 12.79 2.15 -3.88
N ILE A 228 11.58 1.64 -3.91
CA ILE A 228 10.93 1.10 -5.10
C ILE A 228 9.65 1.90 -5.27
N THR A 229 9.69 2.90 -6.14
CA THR A 229 8.59 3.84 -6.31
C THR A 229 7.66 3.37 -7.41
N ASN A 230 6.36 3.31 -7.11
CA ASN A 230 5.31 2.95 -8.08
C ASN A 230 4.51 4.19 -8.53
N ARG A 231 5.18 5.30 -8.77
CA ARG A 231 4.55 6.55 -9.22
C ARG A 231 4.80 6.82 -10.71
N PRO A 232 3.82 7.23 -11.48
CA PRO A 232 2.37 7.17 -11.29
C PRO A 232 1.90 5.74 -11.44
N ALA A 233 1.21 5.25 -10.46
CA ALA A 233 0.81 3.87 -10.46
C ALA A 233 -0.22 3.58 -11.53
N HIS A 234 0.08 2.66 -12.43
CA HIS A 234 -0.95 1.77 -12.89
C HIS A 234 -1.20 0.77 -11.77
N ILE A 235 -2.26 0.98 -11.04
CA ILE A 235 -2.70 0.07 -10.01
C ILE A 235 -3.37 -1.09 -10.72
N VAL A 236 -2.74 -2.25 -10.64
CA VAL A 236 -3.18 -3.40 -11.41
C VAL A 236 -4.16 -4.25 -10.63
N LEU A 237 -4.09 -4.21 -9.31
CA LEU A 237 -4.96 -5.02 -8.48
C LEU A 237 -5.24 -4.30 -7.16
N SER A 238 -6.50 -4.01 -6.93
CA SER A 238 -7.00 -3.60 -5.63
C SER A 238 -8.17 -4.49 -5.27
N THR A 239 -8.05 -5.19 -4.16
CA THR A 239 -9.21 -5.80 -3.54
C THR A 239 -9.54 -5.03 -2.28
N LYS A 240 -10.82 -4.81 -2.07
CA LYS A 240 -11.31 -4.16 -0.83
C LYS A 240 -10.73 -2.75 -0.57
N GLY A 241 -10.29 -2.07 -1.61
CA GLY A 241 -10.62 -0.68 -1.79
C GLY A 241 -9.67 0.43 -1.46
N LEU A 242 -8.38 0.28 -1.15
CA LEU A 242 -7.53 1.45 -0.92
C LEU A 242 -6.80 1.98 -2.16
N GLN A 243 -6.67 1.21 -3.22
CA GLN A 243 -6.05 1.64 -4.47
C GLN A 243 -7.09 1.85 -5.57
N LYS A 244 -6.78 2.76 -6.50
CA LYS A 244 -7.65 3.08 -7.64
C LYS A 244 -6.86 3.05 -8.94
#